data_21b9152981511e1b5bcb2d939ac8e1f9
#
_entry.id   21b9152981511e1b5bcb2d939ac8e1f9
#
_cell.length_a   1.000
_cell.length_b   1.000
_cell.length_c   1.000
_cell.angle_alpha   90.00
_cell.angle_beta   90.00
_cell.angle_gamma   90.00
#
_symmetry.space_group_name_H-M   'P 1'
#
loop_
_entity.id
_entity.type
_entity.pdbx_description
1 polymer ?
#
loop_
_entity_poly.entity_id
_entity_poly.type
_entity_poly.pdbx_seq_one_letter_code
_entity_poly.pdbx_strand_id
1 'polypeptide(L)'
;MLFIQSGHVTWVGRSSAESTLILEQQRPNGDWERVTEANFVLVARDPLNTKGAVLNPLAIETDEEKALFDNGHNNMLKRKESAKDSLFKNAPSEHEKVLIHDFFIQTVDHSALSFKARIKPENSVWMEDAKLKNLVICQPENRNRFNKIFGGFIMRQAFELAWGNAYTFCRERPFIAYMDDISFEAPVEVGSLLYFNSQISFVHEQYVQVRVSAEVLDPLDGSLKVTNVFHYTFELQNGNGRPRVIIPKTYHEAMMYLNSRRHFLRSLQP
;
A
#
# COMPACT_ATOMS: atom_id res chain seq x y z
N MET A 1 -25.49 4.50 15.52
CA MET A 1 -24.20 5.06 15.09
C MET A 1 -24.41 5.65 13.71
N LEU A 2 -24.22 6.96 13.56
CA LEU A 2 -24.42 7.66 12.28
C LEU A 2 -23.06 8.02 11.68
N PHE A 3 -22.98 7.95 10.35
CA PHE A 3 -21.82 8.37 9.58
C PHE A 3 -22.24 9.39 8.53
N ILE A 4 -21.41 10.40 8.30
CA ILE A 4 -21.53 11.32 7.18
C ILE A 4 -20.29 11.13 6.31
N GLN A 5 -20.53 10.99 5.01
CA GLN A 5 -19.49 11.05 4.00
C GLN A 5 -19.72 12.30 3.17
N SER A 6 -18.74 13.18 3.17
CA SER A 6 -18.71 14.39 2.35
C SER A 6 -17.50 14.35 1.43
N GLY A 7 -17.56 15.11 0.36
CA GLY A 7 -16.42 15.17 -0.55
C GLY A 7 -16.60 16.23 -1.62
N HIS A 8 -15.45 16.67 -2.16
CA HIS A 8 -15.41 17.69 -3.22
C HIS A 8 -14.22 17.41 -4.14
N VAL A 9 -14.31 17.92 -5.36
CA VAL A 9 -13.21 17.86 -6.32
C VAL A 9 -12.19 18.94 -5.96
N THR A 10 -10.98 18.53 -5.65
CA THR A 10 -9.89 19.43 -5.23
C THR A 10 -9.00 19.85 -6.39
N TRP A 11 -8.85 19.01 -7.42
CA TRP A 11 -8.00 19.33 -8.57
C TRP A 11 -8.50 18.64 -9.83
N VAL A 12 -8.34 19.32 -10.97
CA VAL A 12 -8.66 18.80 -12.31
C VAL A 12 -7.48 19.04 -13.23
N GLY A 13 -7.02 17.97 -13.88
CA GLY A 13 -6.07 17.99 -14.98
C GLY A 13 -6.77 17.81 -16.33
N ARG A 14 -6.03 17.40 -17.37
CA ARG A 14 -6.60 17.21 -18.71
C ARG A 14 -7.65 16.09 -18.75
N SER A 15 -7.38 14.94 -18.13
CA SER A 15 -8.23 13.76 -18.17
C SER A 15 -8.31 13.05 -16.80
N SER A 16 -7.83 13.68 -15.75
CA SER A 16 -7.89 13.17 -14.39
C SER A 16 -8.32 14.26 -13.42
N ALA A 17 -9.00 13.88 -12.37
CA ALA A 17 -9.41 14.74 -11.28
C ALA A 17 -9.03 14.08 -9.94
N GLU A 18 -8.68 14.90 -8.96
CA GLU A 18 -8.55 14.48 -7.57
C GLU A 18 -9.78 14.92 -6.80
N SER A 19 -10.34 14.01 -6.01
CA SER A 19 -11.45 14.27 -5.11
C SER A 19 -11.07 13.86 -3.70
N THR A 20 -11.24 14.77 -2.75
CA THR A 20 -11.05 14.49 -1.34
C THR A 20 -12.38 14.06 -0.72
N LEU A 21 -12.38 12.91 -0.06
CA LEU A 21 -13.51 12.39 0.70
C LEU A 21 -13.18 12.39 2.18
N ILE A 22 -14.13 12.87 2.99
CA ILE A 22 -14.05 12.91 4.46
C ILE A 22 -15.14 12.01 5.00
N LEU A 23 -14.79 11.13 5.92
CA LEU A 23 -15.72 10.32 6.68
C LEU A 23 -15.76 10.80 8.14
N GLU A 24 -16.92 11.14 8.61
CA GLU A 24 -17.19 11.57 9.98
C GLU A 24 -18.14 10.61 10.67
N GLN A 25 -17.96 10.44 11.96
CA GLN A 25 -18.80 9.61 12.82
C GLN A 25 -19.39 10.43 13.95
N GLN A 26 -20.66 10.22 14.26
CA GLN A 26 -21.29 10.85 15.41
C GLN A 26 -20.92 10.09 16.69
N ARG A 27 -20.36 10.81 17.66
CA ARG A 27 -20.08 10.31 19.00
C ARG A 27 -21.38 10.18 19.82
N PRO A 28 -21.39 9.42 20.94
CA PRO A 28 -22.55 9.29 21.81
C PRO A 28 -23.05 10.63 22.41
N ASN A 29 -22.16 11.61 22.54
CA ASN A 29 -22.49 12.97 23.01
C ASN A 29 -23.13 13.87 21.93
N GLY A 30 -23.29 13.36 20.70
CA GLY A 30 -23.86 14.08 19.57
C GLY A 30 -22.84 14.81 18.69
N ASP A 31 -21.59 14.97 19.11
CA ASP A 31 -20.52 15.63 18.35
C ASP A 31 -20.08 14.77 17.16
N TRP A 32 -19.65 15.43 16.09
CA TRP A 32 -19.05 14.78 14.93
C TRP A 32 -17.54 14.74 15.05
N GLU A 33 -16.99 13.56 14.78
CA GLU A 33 -15.56 13.31 14.76
C GLU A 33 -15.12 12.82 13.39
N ARG A 34 -14.10 13.44 12.84
CA ARG A 34 -13.47 12.99 11.60
C ARG A 34 -12.74 11.66 11.83
N VAL A 35 -13.20 10.63 11.14
CA VAL A 35 -12.63 9.28 11.22
C VAL A 35 -11.46 9.12 10.25
N THR A 36 -11.65 9.58 9.02
CA THR A 36 -10.62 9.47 7.98
C THR A 36 -10.85 10.47 6.86
N GLU A 37 -9.78 10.76 6.13
CA GLU A 37 -9.78 11.48 4.87
C GLU A 37 -9.04 10.66 3.83
N ALA A 38 -9.51 10.67 2.60
CA ALA A 38 -8.88 9.98 1.49
C ALA A 38 -8.99 10.78 0.20
N ASN A 39 -7.88 10.80 -0.55
CA ASN A 39 -7.83 11.41 -1.87
C ASN A 39 -7.99 10.35 -2.95
N PHE A 40 -8.96 10.55 -3.83
CA PHE A 40 -9.26 9.67 -4.96
C PHE A 40 -8.88 10.33 -6.26
N VAL A 41 -8.00 9.69 -7.02
CA VAL A 41 -7.67 10.14 -8.36
C VAL A 41 -8.51 9.37 -9.37
N LEU A 42 -9.36 10.09 -10.06
CA LEU A 42 -10.27 9.56 -11.07
C LEU A 42 -9.76 9.92 -12.46
N VAL A 43 -9.84 8.98 -13.40
CA VAL A 43 -9.46 9.20 -14.80
C VAL A 43 -10.72 9.14 -15.64
N ALA A 44 -11.01 10.24 -16.34
CA ALA A 44 -12.10 10.27 -17.30
C ALA A 44 -11.74 9.46 -18.54
N ARG A 45 -12.65 8.61 -18.98
CA ARG A 45 -12.50 7.77 -20.17
C ARG A 45 -13.62 8.07 -21.15
N ASP A 46 -13.34 7.86 -22.42
CA ASP A 46 -14.36 7.93 -23.47
C ASP A 46 -15.42 6.83 -23.26
N PRO A 47 -16.60 6.93 -23.91
CA PRO A 47 -17.68 5.95 -23.75
C PRO A 47 -17.28 4.50 -24.10
N LEU A 48 -16.30 4.33 -24.99
CA LEU A 48 -15.77 3.02 -25.39
C LEU A 48 -14.62 2.54 -24.47
N ASN A 49 -14.23 3.34 -23.46
CA ASN A 49 -13.12 3.06 -22.56
C ASN A 49 -11.78 2.80 -23.25
N THR A 50 -11.53 3.43 -24.39
CA THR A 50 -10.30 3.27 -25.20
C THR A 50 -9.25 4.32 -24.89
N LYS A 51 -9.64 5.56 -24.60
CA LYS A 51 -8.74 6.68 -24.34
C LYS A 51 -9.26 7.60 -23.24
N GLY A 52 -8.38 8.44 -22.71
CA GLY A 52 -8.76 9.48 -21.75
C GLY A 52 -9.67 10.53 -22.38
N ALA A 53 -10.73 10.91 -21.70
CA ALA A 53 -11.61 12.02 -22.08
C ALA A 53 -11.16 13.33 -21.41
N VAL A 54 -11.36 14.45 -22.08
CA VAL A 54 -11.05 15.77 -21.53
C VAL A 54 -12.12 16.14 -20.49
N LEU A 55 -11.67 16.60 -19.33
CA LEU A 55 -12.54 17.12 -18.26
C LEU A 55 -12.69 18.64 -18.40
N ASN A 56 -13.82 19.14 -17.91
CA ASN A 56 -14.02 20.57 -17.75
C ASN A 56 -13.08 21.12 -16.66
N PRO A 57 -12.52 22.32 -16.82
CA PRO A 57 -11.73 22.95 -15.79
C PRO A 57 -12.60 23.24 -14.55
N LEU A 58 -11.96 23.23 -13.37
CA LEU A 58 -12.59 23.62 -12.13
C LEU A 58 -12.66 25.14 -12.05
N ALA A 59 -13.83 25.69 -11.75
CA ALA A 59 -13.98 27.10 -11.40
C ALA A 59 -13.48 27.30 -9.96
N ILE A 60 -12.62 28.28 -9.76
CA ILE A 60 -12.03 28.64 -8.45
C ILE A 60 -12.46 30.07 -8.15
N GLU A 61 -13.24 30.25 -7.09
CA GLU A 61 -13.83 31.54 -6.74
C GLU A 61 -13.26 32.11 -5.43
N THR A 62 -12.75 31.23 -4.55
CA THR A 62 -12.23 31.63 -3.22
C THR A 62 -10.76 31.28 -3.06
N ASP A 63 -10.08 31.93 -2.10
CA ASP A 63 -8.70 31.61 -1.75
C ASP A 63 -8.56 30.22 -1.12
N GLU A 64 -9.59 29.74 -0.43
CA GLU A 64 -9.63 28.40 0.13
C GLU A 64 -9.68 27.34 -0.99
N GLU A 65 -10.53 27.53 -2.00
CA GLU A 65 -10.60 26.64 -3.17
C GLU A 65 -9.29 26.65 -3.95
N LYS A 66 -8.64 27.81 -4.05
CA LYS A 66 -7.32 27.92 -4.68
C LYS A 66 -6.27 27.12 -3.90
N ALA A 67 -6.26 27.22 -2.58
CA ALA A 67 -5.32 26.44 -1.75
C ALA A 67 -5.54 24.93 -1.90
N LEU A 68 -6.79 24.46 -1.96
CA LEU A 68 -7.12 23.06 -2.23
C LEU A 68 -6.67 22.62 -3.63
N PHE A 69 -6.86 23.46 -4.64
CA PHE A 69 -6.42 23.16 -6.01
C PHE A 69 -4.90 23.07 -6.11
N ASP A 70 -4.17 24.00 -5.50
CA ASP A 70 -2.70 24.00 -5.48
C ASP A 70 -2.16 22.77 -4.73
N ASN A 71 -2.82 22.35 -3.64
CA ASN A 71 -2.47 21.13 -2.93
C ASN A 71 -2.69 19.88 -3.80
N GLY A 72 -3.83 19.75 -4.47
CA GLY A 72 -4.09 18.66 -5.41
C GLY A 72 -3.09 18.60 -6.56
N HIS A 73 -2.67 19.79 -7.08
CA HIS A 73 -1.62 19.88 -8.08
C HIS A 73 -0.28 19.36 -7.52
N ASN A 74 0.09 19.75 -6.32
CA ASN A 74 1.31 19.29 -5.64
C ASN A 74 1.28 17.77 -5.41
N ASN A 75 0.13 17.20 -5.02
CA ASN A 75 -0.05 15.76 -4.89
C ASN A 75 0.23 15.04 -6.22
N MET A 76 -0.26 15.58 -7.34
CA MET A 76 0.04 15.05 -8.68
C MET A 76 1.54 15.09 -8.99
N LEU A 77 2.23 16.18 -8.65
CA LEU A 77 3.68 16.30 -8.83
C LEU A 77 4.44 15.31 -7.94
N LYS A 78 4.09 15.19 -6.65
CA LYS A 78 4.69 14.21 -5.72
C LYS A 78 4.54 12.77 -6.27
N ARG A 79 3.37 12.38 -6.79
CA ARG A 79 3.16 11.06 -7.43
C ARG A 79 4.06 10.83 -8.64
N LYS A 80 4.22 11.84 -9.51
CA LYS A 80 5.11 11.74 -10.67
C LYS A 80 6.58 11.61 -10.28
N GLU A 81 7.01 12.32 -9.25
CA GLU A 81 8.38 12.25 -8.73
C GLU A 81 8.66 10.89 -8.10
N SER A 82 7.76 10.39 -7.24
CA SER A 82 7.85 9.05 -6.65
C SER A 82 7.96 7.95 -7.70
N ALA A 83 7.26 8.08 -8.82
CA ALA A 83 7.36 7.12 -9.94
C ALA A 83 8.72 7.16 -10.66
N LYS A 84 9.44 8.27 -10.60
CA LYS A 84 10.82 8.37 -11.14
C LYS A 84 11.83 7.71 -10.19
N ASP A 85 11.65 7.85 -8.89
CA ASP A 85 12.55 7.30 -7.85
C ASP A 85 12.35 5.82 -7.54
N SER A 86 11.56 5.13 -8.36
CA SER A 86 11.27 3.72 -8.17
C SER A 86 12.54 2.86 -8.21
N LEU A 87 12.69 1.94 -7.23
CA LEU A 87 13.76 0.93 -7.20
C LEU A 87 13.72 -0.04 -8.39
N PHE A 88 12.64 -0.07 -9.16
CA PHE A 88 12.60 -0.81 -10.43
C PHE A 88 13.36 -0.11 -11.56
N LYS A 89 13.67 1.18 -11.41
CA LYS A 89 14.34 2.00 -12.42
C LYS A 89 15.72 2.46 -11.97
N ASN A 90 15.88 2.71 -10.68
CA ASN A 90 17.08 3.28 -10.10
C ASN A 90 17.69 2.33 -9.06
N ALA A 91 19.01 2.28 -9.01
CA ALA A 91 19.71 1.58 -7.94
C ALA A 91 19.43 2.26 -6.57
N PRO A 92 19.56 1.52 -5.46
CA PRO A 92 19.53 2.09 -4.13
C PRO A 92 20.54 3.25 -3.96
N SER A 93 20.17 4.25 -3.16
CA SER A 93 21.07 5.33 -2.76
C SER A 93 22.27 4.79 -1.96
N GLU A 94 23.34 5.58 -1.81
CA GLU A 94 24.51 5.15 -1.03
C GLU A 94 24.15 4.78 0.40
N HIS A 95 23.27 5.55 1.05
CA HIS A 95 22.79 5.22 2.39
C HIS A 95 22.02 3.87 2.42
N GLU A 96 21.17 3.62 1.42
CA GLU A 96 20.41 2.36 1.33
C GLU A 96 21.33 1.16 1.02
N LYS A 97 22.41 1.36 0.25
CA LYS A 97 23.43 0.31 0.03
C LYS A 97 24.14 -0.08 1.32
N VAL A 98 24.49 0.91 2.15
CA VAL A 98 25.07 0.67 3.47
C VAL A 98 24.09 -0.13 4.34
N LEU A 99 22.81 0.26 4.39
CA LEU A 99 21.80 -0.46 5.15
C LEU A 99 21.66 -1.94 4.73
N ILE A 100 21.71 -2.24 3.43
CA ILE A 100 21.68 -3.62 2.94
C ILE A 100 22.93 -4.37 3.36
N HIS A 101 24.08 -3.72 3.29
CA HIS A 101 25.36 -4.31 3.70
C HIS A 101 25.38 -4.61 5.19
N ASP A 102 24.81 -3.73 6.02
CA ASP A 102 24.69 -3.94 7.47
C ASP A 102 23.86 -5.20 7.78
N PHE A 103 22.75 -5.44 7.07
CA PHE A 103 22.00 -6.69 7.21
C PHE A 103 22.84 -7.91 6.85
N PHE A 104 23.68 -7.82 5.81
CA PHE A 104 24.59 -8.89 5.46
C PHE A 104 25.59 -9.15 6.58
N ILE A 105 26.28 -8.11 7.08
CA ILE A 105 27.28 -8.22 8.16
C ILE A 105 26.68 -8.78 9.44
N GLN A 106 25.47 -8.35 9.84
CA GLN A 106 24.77 -8.86 11.03
C GLN A 106 24.39 -10.34 10.95
N THR A 107 24.30 -10.89 9.76
CA THR A 107 23.79 -12.23 9.52
C THR A 107 24.80 -13.19 8.93
N VAL A 108 25.99 -12.74 8.53
CA VAL A 108 27.02 -13.64 7.99
C VAL A 108 27.67 -14.45 9.11
N ASP A 109 27.89 -15.72 8.85
CA ASP A 109 28.68 -16.56 9.76
C ASP A 109 30.18 -16.38 9.48
N HIS A 110 30.82 -15.55 10.28
CA HIS A 110 32.25 -15.26 10.16
C HIS A 110 33.16 -16.49 10.42
N SER A 111 32.65 -17.50 11.15
CA SER A 111 33.40 -18.69 11.45
C SER A 111 33.40 -19.70 10.31
N ALA A 112 32.38 -19.69 9.49
CA ALA A 112 32.21 -20.64 8.38
C ALA A 112 33.08 -20.32 7.15
N LEU A 113 33.76 -19.17 7.10
CA LEU A 113 34.53 -18.68 5.94
C LEU A 113 33.75 -18.81 4.61
N SER A 114 32.43 -18.71 4.66
CA SER A 114 31.54 -18.94 3.54
C SER A 114 30.42 -17.90 3.54
N PHE A 115 30.16 -17.28 2.39
CA PHE A 115 29.03 -16.38 2.19
C PHE A 115 27.65 -17.08 2.16
N LYS A 116 27.63 -18.42 2.19
CA LYS A 116 26.39 -19.21 2.16
C LYS A 116 25.76 -19.38 3.54
N ALA A 117 26.58 -19.41 4.60
CA ALA A 117 26.09 -19.59 5.96
C ALA A 117 25.62 -18.24 6.52
N ARG A 118 24.35 -18.20 6.96
CA ARG A 118 23.77 -17.03 7.60
C ARG A 118 23.15 -17.40 8.93
N ILE A 119 23.44 -16.61 9.94
CA ILE A 119 22.95 -16.77 11.30
C ILE A 119 21.82 -15.75 11.50
N LYS A 120 20.66 -16.23 11.98
CA LYS A 120 19.55 -15.37 12.33
C LYS A 120 19.83 -14.68 13.67
N PRO A 121 19.87 -13.34 13.74
CA PRO A 121 20.01 -12.63 15.01
C PRO A 121 18.85 -12.92 15.97
N GLU A 122 19.13 -12.83 17.27
CA GLU A 122 18.09 -12.95 18.29
C GLU A 122 17.00 -11.88 18.08
N ASN A 123 15.77 -12.17 18.50
CA ASN A 123 14.59 -11.32 18.34
C ASN A 123 14.34 -10.83 16.90
N SER A 124 14.78 -11.63 15.91
CA SER A 124 14.54 -11.35 14.50
C SER A 124 13.74 -12.46 13.80
N VAL A 125 13.20 -12.12 12.62
CA VAL A 125 12.49 -13.06 11.73
C VAL A 125 13.02 -12.84 10.32
N TRP A 126 13.32 -13.93 9.60
CA TRP A 126 13.59 -13.81 8.18
C TRP A 126 12.35 -13.31 7.44
N MET A 127 12.53 -12.42 6.50
CA MET A 127 11.42 -11.88 5.72
C MET A 127 10.63 -12.99 5.03
N GLU A 128 11.28 -14.04 4.54
CA GLU A 128 10.64 -15.20 3.91
C GLU A 128 9.68 -15.97 4.85
N ASP A 129 9.89 -15.92 6.16
CA ASP A 129 9.07 -16.59 7.18
C ASP A 129 7.87 -15.76 7.65
N ALA A 130 7.80 -14.49 7.25
CA ALA A 130 6.75 -13.55 7.67
C ALA A 130 5.74 -13.28 6.53
N LYS A 131 5.18 -14.37 5.99
CA LYS A 131 4.25 -14.36 4.84
C LYS A 131 2.92 -14.99 5.22
N LEU A 132 1.86 -14.47 4.63
CA LEU A 132 0.54 -15.07 4.65
C LEU A 132 -0.08 -14.97 3.24
N LYS A 133 -0.75 -16.03 2.81
CA LYS A 133 -1.28 -16.13 1.45
C LYS A 133 -2.77 -16.47 1.47
N ASN A 134 -3.51 -16.00 0.48
CA ASN A 134 -4.91 -16.32 0.28
C ASN A 134 -5.23 -16.43 -1.22
N LEU A 135 -6.21 -17.24 -1.57
CA LEU A 135 -6.76 -17.36 -2.91
C LEU A 135 -8.27 -17.11 -2.84
N VAL A 136 -8.76 -16.23 -3.70
CA VAL A 136 -10.16 -15.87 -3.78
C VAL A 136 -10.67 -16.10 -5.20
N ILE A 137 -11.82 -16.79 -5.34
CA ILE A 137 -12.54 -16.86 -6.59
C ILE A 137 -13.39 -15.61 -6.75
N CYS A 138 -13.19 -14.89 -7.85
CA CYS A 138 -13.86 -13.64 -8.12
C CYS A 138 -15.31 -13.86 -8.55
N GLN A 139 -16.26 -13.77 -7.61
CA GLN A 139 -17.67 -14.03 -7.84
C GLN A 139 -18.39 -12.85 -8.54
N PRO A 140 -19.48 -13.11 -9.28
CA PRO A 140 -20.22 -12.07 -9.99
C PRO A 140 -20.81 -10.97 -9.08
N GLU A 141 -21.11 -11.26 -7.82
CA GLU A 141 -21.62 -10.28 -6.84
C GLU A 141 -20.64 -9.17 -6.53
N ASN A 142 -19.34 -9.41 -6.72
CA ASN A 142 -18.26 -8.45 -6.47
C ASN A 142 -17.91 -7.59 -7.68
N ARG A 143 -18.73 -7.65 -8.75
CA ARG A 143 -18.50 -6.90 -9.99
C ARG A 143 -18.96 -5.44 -9.88
N ASN A 144 -18.29 -4.58 -10.61
CA ASN A 144 -18.73 -3.21 -10.86
C ASN A 144 -19.66 -3.14 -12.10
N ARG A 145 -20.12 -1.93 -12.44
CA ARG A 145 -20.97 -1.66 -13.61
C ARG A 145 -20.35 -2.05 -14.97
N PHE A 146 -19.04 -2.23 -15.03
CA PHE A 146 -18.31 -2.63 -16.24
C PHE A 146 -17.99 -4.13 -16.28
N ASN A 147 -18.65 -4.93 -15.46
CA ASN A 147 -18.45 -6.37 -15.34
C ASN A 147 -17.01 -6.79 -14.98
N LYS A 148 -16.32 -5.94 -14.22
CA LYS A 148 -15.01 -6.21 -13.62
C LYS A 148 -15.16 -6.26 -12.13
N ILE A 149 -14.25 -6.95 -11.44
CA ILE A 149 -14.25 -6.98 -9.97
C ILE A 149 -14.04 -5.56 -9.42
N PHE A 150 -14.85 -5.20 -8.44
CA PHE A 150 -14.79 -3.89 -7.80
C PHE A 150 -13.48 -3.73 -7.01
N GLY A 151 -12.77 -2.61 -7.25
CA GLY A 151 -11.49 -2.36 -6.62
C GLY A 151 -11.54 -2.35 -5.07
N GLY A 152 -12.65 -1.86 -4.50
CA GLY A 152 -12.87 -1.89 -3.05
C GLY A 152 -12.95 -3.30 -2.46
N PHE A 153 -13.47 -4.28 -3.23
CA PHE A 153 -13.44 -5.69 -2.84
C PHE A 153 -11.99 -6.21 -2.76
N ILE A 154 -11.18 -5.94 -3.79
CA ILE A 154 -9.77 -6.35 -3.83
C ILE A 154 -9.01 -5.71 -2.66
N MET A 155 -9.24 -4.43 -2.41
CA MET A 155 -8.62 -3.66 -1.33
C MET A 155 -8.98 -4.23 0.05
N ARG A 156 -10.26 -4.59 0.27
CA ARG A 156 -10.72 -5.21 1.50
C ARG A 156 -10.05 -6.56 1.75
N GLN A 157 -9.99 -7.43 0.73
CA GLN A 157 -9.33 -8.74 0.84
C GLN A 157 -7.84 -8.60 1.16
N ALA A 158 -7.17 -7.65 0.51
CA ALA A 158 -5.76 -7.35 0.79
C ALA A 158 -5.56 -6.83 2.22
N PHE A 159 -6.44 -5.94 2.70
CA PHE A 159 -6.40 -5.40 4.07
C PHE A 159 -6.60 -6.49 5.13
N GLU A 160 -7.63 -7.33 4.98
CA GLU A 160 -7.92 -8.42 5.91
C GLU A 160 -6.73 -9.40 6.03
N LEU A 161 -6.09 -9.72 4.89
CA LEU A 161 -4.90 -10.56 4.87
C LEU A 161 -3.68 -9.86 5.51
N ALA A 162 -3.48 -8.56 5.24
CA ALA A 162 -2.41 -7.77 5.85
C ALA A 162 -2.56 -7.69 7.37
N TRP A 163 -3.78 -7.42 7.83
CA TRP A 163 -4.11 -7.36 9.26
C TRP A 163 -3.85 -8.69 9.95
N GLY A 164 -4.31 -9.80 9.35
CA GLY A 164 -4.06 -11.15 9.87
C GLY A 164 -2.56 -11.48 9.94
N ASN A 165 -1.78 -11.09 8.92
CA ASN A 165 -0.34 -11.28 8.92
C ASN A 165 0.36 -10.44 10.01
N ALA A 166 -0.02 -9.15 10.15
CA ALA A 166 0.51 -8.28 11.19
C ALA A 166 0.20 -8.83 12.59
N TYR A 167 -1.04 -9.28 12.81
CA TYR A 167 -1.46 -9.83 14.10
C TYR A 167 -0.68 -11.10 14.48
N THR A 168 -0.51 -12.03 13.55
CA THR A 168 0.26 -13.27 13.80
C THR A 168 1.75 -12.99 13.99
N PHE A 169 2.29 -12.01 13.27
CA PHE A 169 3.69 -11.59 13.42
C PHE A 169 3.95 -10.90 14.75
N CYS A 170 3.10 -9.94 15.15
CA CYS A 170 3.27 -9.14 16.35
C CYS A 170 2.76 -9.84 17.61
N ARG A 171 1.83 -10.81 17.47
CA ARG A 171 1.09 -11.45 18.58
C ARG A 171 0.27 -10.46 19.42
N GLU A 172 -0.02 -9.32 18.85
CA GLU A 172 -0.78 -8.23 19.42
C GLU A 172 -1.71 -7.65 18.34
N ARG A 173 -2.89 -7.16 18.75
CA ARG A 173 -3.88 -6.56 17.83
C ARG A 173 -3.32 -5.29 17.20
N PRO A 174 -3.11 -5.29 15.89
CA PRO A 174 -2.61 -4.11 15.20
C PRO A 174 -3.75 -3.14 14.87
N PHE A 175 -3.45 -1.85 14.87
CA PHE A 175 -4.34 -0.78 14.43
C PHE A 175 -3.79 -0.17 13.15
N ILE A 176 -4.67 0.15 12.21
CA ILE A 176 -4.23 0.80 10.96
C ILE A 176 -3.81 2.24 11.26
N ALA A 177 -2.57 2.58 10.92
CA ALA A 177 -2.05 3.93 11.04
C ALA A 177 -2.10 4.64 9.68
N TYR A 178 -1.61 3.98 8.63
CA TYR A 178 -1.53 4.56 7.29
C TYR A 178 -1.83 3.52 6.23
N MET A 179 -2.44 3.97 5.14
CA MET A 179 -2.58 3.24 3.90
C MET A 179 -2.00 4.11 2.78
N ASP A 180 -1.02 3.58 2.08
CA ASP A 180 -0.31 4.32 1.05
C ASP A 180 -1.09 4.34 -0.28
N ASP A 181 -0.58 5.10 -1.24
CA ASP A 181 -1.16 5.21 -2.59
C ASP A 181 -1.42 3.83 -3.20
N ILE A 182 -2.66 3.62 -3.63
CA ILE A 182 -3.09 2.40 -4.28
C ILE A 182 -3.32 2.68 -5.77
N SER A 183 -2.63 1.91 -6.61
CA SER A 183 -2.83 1.93 -8.06
C SER A 183 -3.53 0.65 -8.52
N PHE A 184 -4.51 0.80 -9.40
CA PHE A 184 -5.19 -0.31 -10.06
C PHE A 184 -4.62 -0.45 -11.47
N GLU A 185 -3.60 -1.32 -11.62
CA GLU A 185 -2.82 -1.46 -12.86
C GLU A 185 -3.57 -2.24 -13.94
N ALA A 186 -4.35 -3.24 -13.53
CA ALA A 186 -5.09 -4.08 -14.46
C ALA A 186 -6.48 -4.46 -13.91
N PRO A 187 -7.49 -4.56 -14.78
CA PRO A 187 -8.80 -5.05 -14.38
C PRO A 187 -8.75 -6.54 -14.05
N VAL A 188 -9.57 -6.95 -13.07
CA VAL A 188 -9.80 -8.35 -12.71
C VAL A 188 -11.15 -8.78 -13.22
N GLU A 189 -11.18 -9.90 -13.95
CA GLU A 189 -12.40 -10.45 -14.55
C GLU A 189 -13.20 -11.25 -13.52
N VAL A 190 -14.53 -11.34 -13.74
CA VAL A 190 -15.39 -12.27 -13.00
C VAL A 190 -14.94 -13.70 -13.34
N GLY A 191 -14.86 -14.57 -12.33
CA GLY A 191 -14.38 -15.94 -12.46
C GLY A 191 -12.86 -16.11 -12.32
N SER A 192 -12.09 -15.02 -12.27
CA SER A 192 -10.64 -15.10 -12.06
C SER A 192 -10.29 -15.71 -10.71
N LEU A 193 -9.17 -16.42 -10.67
CA LEU A 193 -8.50 -16.83 -9.45
C LEU A 193 -7.57 -15.72 -9.00
N LEU A 194 -7.95 -14.99 -7.95
CA LEU A 194 -7.19 -13.86 -7.42
C LEU A 194 -6.36 -14.30 -6.22
N TYR A 195 -5.06 -14.30 -6.39
CA TYR A 195 -4.09 -14.72 -5.40
C TYR A 195 -3.53 -13.52 -4.66
N PHE A 196 -3.55 -13.58 -3.34
CA PHE A 196 -2.97 -12.55 -2.49
C PHE A 196 -1.75 -13.09 -1.75
N ASN A 197 -0.68 -12.31 -1.76
CA ASN A 197 0.54 -12.63 -1.05
C ASN A 197 0.92 -11.45 -0.13
N SER A 198 0.72 -11.65 1.16
CA SER A 198 1.06 -10.69 2.22
C SER A 198 2.43 -10.96 2.77
N GLN A 199 3.23 -9.91 2.94
CA GLN A 199 4.60 -9.96 3.44
C GLN A 199 4.83 -8.85 4.45
N ILE A 200 5.29 -9.17 5.68
CA ILE A 200 5.87 -8.16 6.56
C ILE A 200 7.15 -7.65 5.88
N SER A 201 7.17 -6.39 5.53
CA SER A 201 8.19 -5.84 4.64
C SER A 201 9.09 -4.80 5.30
N PHE A 202 8.62 -4.16 6.39
CA PHE A 202 9.39 -3.19 7.16
C PHE A 202 8.85 -3.09 8.59
N VAL A 203 9.73 -2.88 9.56
CA VAL A 203 9.38 -2.67 10.97
C VAL A 203 10.19 -1.50 11.50
N HIS A 204 9.53 -0.57 12.18
CA HIS A 204 10.18 0.57 12.81
C HIS A 204 9.44 0.95 14.10
N GLU A 205 10.11 0.83 15.25
CA GLU A 205 9.54 1.06 16.57
C GLU A 205 8.25 0.25 16.79
N GLN A 206 7.09 0.90 17.00
CA GLN A 206 5.78 0.26 17.12
C GLN A 206 5.07 0.04 15.78
N TYR A 207 5.66 0.47 14.67
CA TYR A 207 5.05 0.36 13.34
C TYR A 207 5.51 -0.87 12.60
N VAL A 208 4.55 -1.55 11.97
CA VAL A 208 4.78 -2.71 11.12
C VAL A 208 4.15 -2.44 9.75
N GLN A 209 4.95 -2.47 8.72
CA GLN A 209 4.46 -2.31 7.36
C GLN A 209 4.32 -3.66 6.68
N VAL A 210 3.15 -3.85 6.08
CA VAL A 210 2.77 -5.06 5.35
C VAL A 210 2.54 -4.71 3.89
N ARG A 211 3.28 -5.37 3.02
CA ARG A 211 3.07 -5.32 1.58
C ARG A 211 2.17 -6.47 1.16
N VAL A 212 1.13 -6.20 0.38
CA VAL A 212 0.28 -7.25 -0.21
C VAL A 212 0.27 -7.09 -1.72
N SER A 213 0.64 -8.14 -2.46
CA SER A 213 0.39 -8.21 -3.90
C SER A 213 -0.90 -8.97 -4.16
N ALA A 214 -1.71 -8.44 -5.09
CA ALA A 214 -2.86 -9.12 -5.67
C ALA A 214 -2.52 -9.50 -7.12
N GLU A 215 -2.70 -10.77 -7.44
CA GLU A 215 -2.22 -11.36 -8.70
C GLU A 215 -3.30 -12.28 -9.27
N VAL A 216 -3.62 -12.15 -10.54
CA VAL A 216 -4.48 -13.11 -11.23
C VAL A 216 -3.66 -14.33 -11.61
N LEU A 217 -4.09 -15.50 -11.14
CA LEU A 217 -3.49 -16.77 -11.46
C LEU A 217 -4.14 -17.31 -12.74
N ASP A 218 -3.33 -17.64 -13.75
CA ASP A 218 -3.75 -18.44 -14.89
C ASP A 218 -3.68 -19.92 -14.49
N PRO A 219 -4.82 -20.65 -14.46
CA PRO A 219 -4.82 -22.05 -14.03
C PRO A 219 -4.21 -23.00 -15.07
N LEU A 220 -3.97 -22.55 -16.30
CA LEU A 220 -3.47 -23.40 -17.38
C LEU A 220 -1.94 -23.55 -17.34
N ASP A 221 -1.24 -22.46 -17.06
CA ASP A 221 0.22 -22.45 -17.03
C ASP A 221 0.81 -22.09 -15.66
N GLY A 222 -0.05 -21.74 -14.68
CA GLY A 222 0.35 -21.32 -13.34
C GLY A 222 0.99 -19.95 -13.26
N SER A 223 0.93 -19.16 -14.35
CA SER A 223 1.48 -17.81 -14.35
C SER A 223 0.68 -16.86 -13.46
N LEU A 224 1.37 -15.89 -12.87
CA LEU A 224 0.80 -14.87 -12.00
C LEU A 224 0.97 -13.48 -12.64
N LYS A 225 -0.14 -12.78 -12.84
CA LYS A 225 -0.15 -11.41 -13.33
C LYS A 225 -0.54 -10.44 -12.22
N VAL A 226 0.38 -9.61 -11.79
CA VAL A 226 0.13 -8.58 -10.78
C VAL A 226 -0.92 -7.59 -11.28
N THR A 227 -1.94 -7.36 -10.46
CA THR A 227 -2.98 -6.35 -10.70
C THR A 227 -2.87 -5.17 -9.75
N ASN A 228 -2.45 -5.42 -8.52
CA ASN A 228 -2.32 -4.41 -7.48
C ASN A 228 -1.18 -4.72 -6.51
N VAL A 229 -0.62 -3.69 -5.93
CA VAL A 229 0.24 -3.77 -4.75
C VAL A 229 -0.27 -2.77 -3.72
N PHE A 230 -0.38 -3.23 -2.48
CA PHE A 230 -0.85 -2.44 -1.35
C PHE A 230 0.25 -2.36 -0.29
N HIS A 231 0.35 -1.21 0.38
CA HIS A 231 1.21 -0.99 1.52
C HIS A 231 0.35 -0.50 2.69
N TYR A 232 0.26 -1.30 3.75
CA TYR A 232 -0.46 -0.98 4.97
C TYR A 232 0.53 -0.82 6.11
N THR A 233 0.45 0.28 6.84
CA THR A 233 1.23 0.50 8.06
C THR A 233 0.32 0.35 9.27
N PHE A 234 0.64 -0.61 10.11
CA PHE A 234 -0.07 -0.85 11.37
C PHE A 234 0.75 -0.36 12.54
N GLU A 235 0.06 0.14 13.56
CA GLU A 235 0.62 0.57 14.84
C GLU A 235 0.23 -0.41 15.95
N LEU A 236 1.16 -0.69 16.86
CA LEU A 236 0.96 -1.47 18.08
C LEU A 236 0.82 -0.50 19.25
N GLN A 237 -0.31 -0.54 19.96
CA GLN A 237 -0.65 0.47 20.98
C GLN A 237 -0.40 0.00 22.42
N ASN A 238 -0.31 -1.30 22.67
CA ASN A 238 -0.26 -1.81 24.05
C ASN A 238 1.13 -1.81 24.69
N GLY A 239 2.19 -1.45 23.95
CA GLY A 239 3.53 -1.28 24.48
C GLY A 239 4.17 -2.55 25.09
N ASN A 240 3.62 -3.73 24.86
CA ASN A 240 4.09 -5.00 25.41
C ASN A 240 5.45 -5.47 24.85
N GLY A 241 6.11 -4.64 24.11
CA GLY A 241 7.43 -4.87 23.51
C GLY A 241 7.51 -4.32 22.09
N ARG A 242 8.74 -4.09 21.66
CA ARG A 242 8.98 -3.77 20.24
C ARG A 242 8.71 -5.02 19.39
N PRO A 243 8.07 -4.88 18.22
CA PRO A 243 7.92 -6.00 17.30
C PRO A 243 9.30 -6.56 16.94
N ARG A 244 9.32 -7.85 16.57
CA ARG A 244 10.54 -8.51 16.12
C ARG A 244 11.10 -7.79 14.89
N VAL A 245 12.43 -7.73 14.79
CA VAL A 245 13.08 -7.15 13.62
C VAL A 245 12.90 -8.05 12.41
N ILE A 246 12.50 -7.47 11.27
CA ILE A 246 12.43 -8.20 10.02
C ILE A 246 13.75 -8.08 9.27
N ILE A 247 14.31 -9.19 8.79
CA ILE A 247 15.60 -9.21 8.12
C ILE A 247 15.46 -9.83 6.73
N PRO A 248 15.84 -9.10 5.68
CA PRO A 248 15.90 -9.63 4.33
C PRO A 248 17.05 -10.65 4.20
N LYS A 249 16.80 -11.79 3.57
CA LYS A 249 17.77 -12.85 3.34
C LYS A 249 18.38 -12.76 1.94
N THR A 250 17.60 -12.30 0.98
CA THR A 250 17.98 -12.19 -0.43
C THR A 250 18.03 -10.73 -0.88
N TYR A 251 18.73 -10.47 -1.99
CA TYR A 251 18.73 -9.14 -2.61
C TYR A 251 17.31 -8.66 -2.99
N HIS A 252 16.47 -9.58 -3.49
CA HIS A 252 15.08 -9.28 -3.80
C HIS A 252 14.30 -8.80 -2.56
N GLU A 253 14.46 -9.49 -1.43
CA GLU A 253 13.85 -9.08 -0.16
C GLU A 253 14.41 -7.77 0.36
N ALA A 254 15.72 -7.52 0.16
CA ALA A 254 16.32 -6.24 0.51
C ALA A 254 15.70 -5.08 -0.30
N MET A 255 15.45 -5.28 -1.60
CA MET A 255 14.75 -4.29 -2.42
C MET A 255 13.31 -4.07 -1.95
N MET A 256 12.61 -5.13 -1.57
CA MET A 256 11.26 -5.03 -1.00
C MET A 256 11.27 -4.27 0.34
N TYR A 257 12.23 -4.55 1.20
CA TYR A 257 12.45 -3.83 2.46
C TYR A 257 12.68 -2.33 2.23
N LEU A 258 13.60 -1.98 1.32
CA LEU A 258 13.88 -0.58 0.99
C LEU A 258 12.66 0.13 0.39
N ASN A 259 11.94 -0.54 -0.50
CA ASN A 259 10.72 0.03 -1.08
C ASN A 259 9.71 0.34 0.01
N SER A 260 9.47 -0.61 0.91
CA SER A 260 8.55 -0.44 2.03
C SER A 260 9.01 0.65 3.02
N ARG A 261 10.31 0.72 3.30
CA ARG A 261 10.89 1.81 4.09
C ARG A 261 10.64 3.18 3.45
N ARG A 262 10.78 3.31 2.13
CA ARG A 262 10.48 4.56 1.40
C ARG A 262 9.00 4.94 1.51
N HIS A 263 8.10 3.97 1.40
CA HIS A 263 6.65 4.19 1.59
C HIS A 263 6.36 4.66 3.02
N PHE A 264 6.91 4.00 4.03
CA PHE A 264 6.76 4.40 5.43
C PHE A 264 7.29 5.81 5.70
N LEU A 265 8.47 6.15 5.23
CA LEU A 265 9.04 7.49 5.44
C LEU A 265 8.22 8.60 4.76
N ARG A 266 7.57 8.31 3.63
CA ARG A 266 6.67 9.25 2.96
C ARG A 266 5.37 9.45 3.74
N SER A 267 4.82 8.41 4.36
CA SER A 267 3.60 8.52 5.17
C SER A 267 3.78 9.33 6.46
N LEU A 268 5.02 9.53 6.90
CA LEU A 268 5.35 10.39 8.06
C LEU A 268 5.52 11.87 7.67
N GLN A 269 5.59 12.19 6.37
CA GLN A 269 5.71 13.56 5.89
C GLN A 269 4.30 14.13 5.69
N PRO A 270 3.96 15.24 6.34
CA PRO A 270 2.64 15.89 6.22
C PRO A 270 2.36 16.43 4.81
#